data_4f2eb94641c7002d69da699d062bde31
#
_entry.id   4f2eb94641c7002d69da699d062bde31
#
_cell.length_a   1.000
_cell.length_b   1.000
_cell.length_c   1.000
_cell.angle_alpha   90.00
_cell.angle_beta   90.00
_cell.angle_gamma   90.00
#
_symmetry.space_group_name_H-M   'P 1'
#
loop_
_entity.id
_entity.type
_entity.pdbx_description
1 polymer ?
#
loop_
_entity_poly.entity_id
_entity_poly.type
_entity_poly.pdbx_seq_one_letter_code
_entity_poly.pdbx_strand_id
1 'polypeptide(L)'
;AFTSLKRMKRLINIRNLPLIFFYFISILAINVTMLGSLVLSEKTITAFRIYVINGPAIVKAGLAVAVIVVYTIVIMGVYSFNICVLEGDNFRTSYRQSASTVRKHFLPTLMSLILYNLAILAVIILFYVIITAVLFAGVKILNMAYMGSAIYLSVLKNIRIGIRILLLYLAVPISYTMISRMYYYYSDPKEIDYVVIRIKSKFFRLQRMIYFLILIMSIGLNSFYVVRTFNKNPFESIAIFHETKITAHRGSSIKAPENTMAAFELAVENMTDFIELDVQLTSDNVPVIMHDRSLYRTTGVNAKVSELTYSQIRELDAGSYFGKEFAGEKVPSLEEVLRFVKGKARLNIELKSGDTVYTADKVAELIQKYDMQNDCVITSFDYNMLKRVKELTDDIQVGYILSIAYGDFYSMDDVDFFSMNASFLSKQIVDAIHNSGKQVYAWTVNNATSIKNLTNKGVDNIITDDPVLARETIYSRDTSETLVNMAKYVFNQ
;
A
#
# COMPACT_ATOMS: atom_id res chain seq x y z
N ALA A 1 -50.70 -11.50 -4.04
CA ALA A 1 -50.16 -10.41 -3.22
C ALA A 1 -50.72 -10.43 -1.79
N PHE A 2 -52.03 -10.50 -1.60
CA PHE A 2 -52.64 -10.57 -0.26
C PHE A 2 -52.18 -11.82 0.50
N THR A 3 -52.09 -12.97 -0.15
CA THR A 3 -51.58 -14.22 0.42
C THR A 3 -50.10 -14.15 0.70
N SER A 4 -49.28 -13.54 -0.13
CA SER A 4 -47.86 -13.35 0.10
C SER A 4 -47.59 -12.32 1.22
N LEU A 5 -48.42 -11.26 1.32
CA LEU A 5 -48.33 -10.28 2.42
C LEU A 5 -48.77 -10.89 3.75
N LYS A 6 -49.84 -11.72 3.74
CA LYS A 6 -50.30 -12.46 4.93
C LYS A 6 -49.23 -13.49 5.38
N ARG A 7 -48.51 -14.10 4.40
CA ARG A 7 -47.37 -14.99 4.63
C ARG A 7 -46.16 -14.23 5.14
N MET A 8 -45.85 -13.05 4.60
CA MET A 8 -44.75 -12.16 5.13
C MET A 8 -45.08 -11.63 6.51
N LYS A 9 -46.33 -11.29 6.84
CA LYS A 9 -46.73 -10.92 8.21
C LYS A 9 -46.50 -12.06 9.21
N ARG A 10 -46.53 -13.32 8.81
CA ARG A 10 -46.18 -14.46 9.65
C ARG A 10 -44.69 -14.52 9.98
N LEU A 11 -43.80 -14.07 9.08
CA LEU A 11 -42.35 -13.98 9.34
C LEU A 11 -42.00 -12.91 10.38
N ILE A 12 -42.82 -11.85 10.48
CA ILE A 12 -42.62 -10.74 11.44
C ILE A 12 -43.15 -11.10 12.83
N ASN A 13 -43.78 -12.26 13.00
CA ASN A 13 -44.21 -12.72 14.30
C ASN A 13 -42.99 -13.07 15.17
N ILE A 14 -43.03 -12.66 16.46
CA ILE A 14 -41.95 -12.88 17.43
C ILE A 14 -41.54 -14.35 17.56
N ARG A 15 -42.48 -15.28 17.29
CA ARG A 15 -42.22 -16.73 17.30
C ARG A 15 -41.35 -17.20 16.11
N ASN A 16 -41.24 -16.38 15.04
CA ASN A 16 -40.45 -16.69 13.85
C ASN A 16 -39.19 -15.83 13.73
N LEU A 17 -38.93 -14.93 14.70
CA LEU A 17 -37.68 -14.17 14.76
C LEU A 17 -36.44 -15.07 14.73
N PRO A 18 -36.41 -16.25 15.43
CA PRO A 18 -35.30 -17.19 15.32
C PRO A 18 -35.06 -17.70 13.87
N LEU A 19 -36.12 -17.78 13.05
CA LEU A 19 -35.98 -18.19 11.64
C LEU A 19 -35.21 -17.19 10.81
N ILE A 20 -35.45 -15.88 11.00
CA ILE A 20 -34.75 -14.82 10.27
C ILE A 20 -33.29 -14.83 10.65
N PHE A 21 -32.98 -14.96 11.94
CA PHE A 21 -31.63 -15.05 12.44
C PHE A 21 -30.92 -16.32 11.95
N PHE A 22 -31.59 -17.47 12.03
CA PHE A 22 -31.08 -18.74 11.51
C PHE A 22 -30.83 -18.69 10.01
N TYR A 23 -31.73 -18.07 9.25
CA TYR A 23 -31.58 -17.89 7.79
C TYR A 23 -30.36 -17.03 7.47
N PHE A 24 -30.14 -15.92 8.21
CA PHE A 24 -28.99 -15.06 8.05
C PHE A 24 -27.68 -15.82 8.35
N ILE A 25 -27.61 -16.56 9.45
CA ILE A 25 -26.46 -17.41 9.79
C ILE A 25 -26.24 -18.48 8.70
N SER A 26 -27.32 -19.08 8.20
CA SER A 26 -27.22 -20.12 7.17
C SER A 26 -26.65 -19.58 5.85
N ILE A 27 -27.08 -18.39 5.43
CA ILE A 27 -26.51 -17.73 4.25
C ILE A 27 -25.03 -17.40 4.47
N LEU A 28 -24.67 -16.88 5.64
CA LEU A 28 -23.28 -16.63 6.01
C LEU A 28 -22.45 -17.92 5.98
N ALA A 29 -22.94 -19.00 6.57
CA ALA A 29 -22.21 -20.27 6.62
C ALA A 29 -22.08 -20.93 5.23
N ILE A 30 -23.12 -20.87 4.40
CA ILE A 30 -23.12 -21.43 3.04
C ILE A 30 -22.18 -20.64 2.11
N ASN A 31 -22.04 -19.33 2.35
CA ASN A 31 -21.20 -18.44 1.52
C ASN A 31 -19.91 -17.99 2.28
N VAL A 32 -19.46 -18.77 3.26
CA VAL A 32 -18.29 -18.43 4.11
C VAL A 32 -17.04 -18.07 3.30
N THR A 33 -16.80 -18.74 2.19
CA THR A 33 -15.68 -18.45 1.29
C THR A 33 -15.78 -17.07 0.64
N MET A 34 -16.99 -16.53 0.47
CA MET A 34 -17.24 -15.22 -0.12
C MET A 34 -17.41 -14.12 0.91
N LEU A 35 -18.12 -14.41 1.99
CA LEU A 35 -18.50 -13.42 3.00
C LEU A 35 -17.48 -13.28 4.13
N GLY A 36 -16.68 -14.32 4.40
CA GLY A 36 -15.66 -14.29 5.44
C GLY A 36 -14.64 -13.19 5.21
N SER A 37 -14.20 -13.01 3.96
CA SER A 37 -13.27 -11.95 3.57
C SER A 37 -13.87 -10.54 3.52
N LEU A 38 -15.20 -10.42 3.60
CA LEU A 38 -15.93 -9.15 3.58
C LEU A 38 -16.30 -8.65 4.98
N VAL A 39 -16.62 -9.57 5.87
CA VAL A 39 -17.12 -9.26 7.22
C VAL A 39 -15.96 -9.10 8.22
N LEU A 40 -14.89 -9.85 8.03
CA LEU A 40 -13.73 -9.78 8.91
C LEU A 40 -12.65 -8.88 8.32
N SER A 41 -12.11 -7.98 9.12
CA SER A 41 -10.95 -7.20 8.70
C SER A 41 -9.76 -8.13 8.45
N GLU A 42 -8.89 -7.76 7.54
CA GLU A 42 -7.69 -8.53 7.23
C GLU A 42 -6.82 -8.80 8.48
N LYS A 43 -6.71 -7.79 9.36
CA LYS A 43 -6.03 -7.93 10.64
C LYS A 43 -6.67 -9.01 11.52
N THR A 44 -8.01 -9.09 11.56
CA THR A 44 -8.75 -10.09 12.32
C THR A 44 -8.56 -11.50 11.76
N ILE A 45 -8.60 -11.63 10.42
CA ILE A 45 -8.36 -12.92 9.74
C ILE A 45 -6.93 -13.39 9.99
N THR A 46 -5.95 -12.49 9.87
CA THR A 46 -4.54 -12.81 10.09
C THR A 46 -4.28 -13.18 11.56
N ALA A 47 -4.81 -12.43 12.51
CA ALA A 47 -4.68 -12.74 13.93
C ALA A 47 -5.31 -14.09 14.27
N PHE A 48 -6.53 -14.37 13.75
CA PHE A 48 -7.20 -15.64 13.93
C PHE A 48 -6.42 -16.80 13.29
N ARG A 49 -5.92 -16.62 12.08
CA ARG A 49 -5.09 -17.60 11.38
C ARG A 49 -3.81 -17.93 12.17
N ILE A 50 -3.11 -16.92 12.68
CA ILE A 50 -1.90 -17.10 13.48
C ILE A 50 -2.24 -17.85 14.78
N TYR A 51 -3.33 -17.46 15.46
CA TYR A 51 -3.78 -18.11 16.68
C TYR A 51 -4.15 -19.58 16.44
N VAL A 52 -4.87 -19.89 15.35
CA VAL A 52 -5.24 -21.28 15.01
C VAL A 52 -4.02 -22.09 14.59
N ILE A 53 -3.10 -21.54 13.80
CA ILE A 53 -1.91 -22.27 13.33
C ILE A 53 -0.97 -22.57 14.50
N ASN A 54 -0.74 -21.61 15.38
CA ASN A 54 0.21 -21.73 16.49
C ASN A 54 -0.43 -22.28 17.78
N GLY A 55 -1.76 -22.44 17.80
CA GLY A 55 -2.50 -22.91 18.96
C GLY A 55 -2.29 -24.42 19.26
N PRO A 56 -2.56 -24.83 20.52
CA PRO A 56 -2.49 -26.25 20.92
C PRO A 56 -3.40 -27.14 20.08
N ALA A 57 -3.04 -28.41 19.90
CA ALA A 57 -3.81 -29.38 19.12
C ALA A 57 -5.26 -29.52 19.60
N ILE A 58 -5.50 -29.40 20.92
CA ILE A 58 -6.83 -29.46 21.52
C ILE A 58 -7.73 -28.31 21.07
N VAL A 59 -7.17 -27.10 20.91
CA VAL A 59 -7.90 -25.92 20.42
C VAL A 59 -8.28 -26.10 18.96
N LYS A 60 -7.36 -26.64 18.14
CA LYS A 60 -7.61 -26.95 16.72
C LYS A 60 -8.71 -28.01 16.58
N ALA A 61 -8.65 -29.07 17.37
CA ALA A 61 -9.67 -30.13 17.39
C ALA A 61 -11.03 -29.57 17.86
N GLY A 62 -11.06 -28.79 18.93
CA GLY A 62 -12.28 -28.15 19.43
C GLY A 62 -12.92 -27.21 18.40
N LEU A 63 -12.12 -26.41 17.71
CA LEU A 63 -12.60 -25.54 16.64
C LEU A 63 -13.16 -26.33 15.46
N ALA A 64 -12.47 -27.40 15.04
CA ALA A 64 -12.93 -28.28 13.96
C ALA A 64 -14.29 -28.92 14.31
N VAL A 65 -14.44 -29.44 15.52
CA VAL A 65 -15.71 -29.98 16.01
C VAL A 65 -16.81 -28.91 16.03
N ALA A 66 -16.53 -27.71 16.53
CA ALA A 66 -17.49 -26.61 16.57
C ALA A 66 -17.96 -26.24 15.13
N VAL A 67 -17.03 -26.15 14.18
CA VAL A 67 -17.34 -25.89 12.77
C VAL A 67 -18.24 -27.01 12.20
N ILE A 68 -17.90 -28.26 12.41
CA ILE A 68 -18.70 -29.41 11.95
C ILE A 68 -20.12 -29.38 12.53
N VAL A 69 -20.25 -29.07 13.83
CA VAL A 69 -21.56 -28.97 14.50
C VAL A 69 -22.38 -27.84 13.89
N VAL A 70 -21.80 -26.63 13.71
CA VAL A 70 -22.49 -25.49 13.12
C VAL A 70 -22.96 -25.81 11.69
N TYR A 71 -22.08 -26.36 10.86
CA TYR A 71 -22.43 -26.74 9.49
C TYR A 71 -23.52 -27.82 9.45
N THR A 72 -23.47 -28.81 10.35
CA THR A 72 -24.52 -29.83 10.46
C THR A 72 -25.87 -29.21 10.78
N ILE A 73 -25.93 -28.29 11.76
CA ILE A 73 -27.15 -27.57 12.14
C ILE A 73 -27.68 -26.75 10.95
N VAL A 74 -26.82 -26.05 10.23
CA VAL A 74 -27.16 -25.23 9.07
C VAL A 74 -27.69 -26.10 7.92
N ILE A 75 -27.01 -27.17 7.58
CA ILE A 75 -27.42 -28.07 6.49
C ILE A 75 -28.77 -28.74 6.80
N MET A 76 -28.96 -29.21 8.03
CA MET A 76 -30.22 -29.82 8.46
C MET A 76 -31.40 -28.84 8.38
N GLY A 77 -31.17 -27.56 8.60
CA GLY A 77 -32.19 -26.51 8.54
C GLY A 77 -32.30 -25.79 7.19
N VAL A 78 -31.59 -26.20 6.16
CA VAL A 78 -31.46 -25.43 4.90
C VAL A 78 -32.80 -25.10 4.22
N TYR A 79 -33.79 -25.97 4.33
CA TYR A 79 -35.14 -25.78 3.77
C TYR A 79 -36.14 -25.13 4.75
N SER A 80 -35.75 -24.86 5.99
CA SER A 80 -36.67 -24.36 7.05
C SER A 80 -37.39 -23.09 6.66
N PHE A 81 -36.67 -22.16 5.97
CA PHE A 81 -37.26 -20.90 5.51
C PHE A 81 -38.32 -21.13 4.44
N ASN A 82 -38.07 -22.01 3.48
CA ASN A 82 -39.01 -22.35 2.41
C ASN A 82 -40.29 -23.00 2.99
N ILE A 83 -40.13 -23.96 3.89
CA ILE A 83 -41.21 -24.64 4.58
C ILE A 83 -42.06 -23.63 5.37
N CYS A 84 -41.44 -22.80 6.21
CA CYS A 84 -42.16 -21.80 6.98
C CYS A 84 -42.96 -20.82 6.11
N VAL A 85 -42.36 -20.35 5.01
CA VAL A 85 -43.01 -19.39 4.09
C VAL A 85 -44.13 -20.04 3.28
N LEU A 86 -43.93 -21.26 2.81
CA LEU A 86 -44.87 -21.96 1.89
C LEU A 86 -45.99 -22.69 2.65
N GLU A 87 -45.64 -23.44 3.72
CA GLU A 87 -46.60 -24.24 4.47
C GLU A 87 -47.20 -23.50 5.65
N GLY A 88 -46.58 -22.39 6.08
CA GLY A 88 -47.12 -21.54 7.13
C GLY A 88 -46.83 -22.00 8.56
N ASP A 89 -45.92 -22.95 8.70
CA ASP A 89 -45.51 -23.52 9.98
C ASP A 89 -44.59 -22.61 10.80
N ASN A 90 -44.49 -22.91 12.12
CA ASN A 90 -43.51 -22.21 12.96
C ASN A 90 -42.09 -22.73 12.71
N PHE A 91 -41.08 -21.99 13.20
CA PHE A 91 -39.67 -22.34 12.98
C PHE A 91 -39.31 -23.76 13.43
N ARG A 92 -39.80 -24.18 14.60
CA ARG A 92 -39.44 -25.50 15.16
C ARG A 92 -39.96 -26.66 14.29
N THR A 93 -41.19 -26.54 13.78
CA THR A 93 -41.81 -27.53 12.89
C THR A 93 -41.10 -27.53 11.54
N SER A 94 -40.88 -26.34 10.97
CA SER A 94 -40.17 -26.15 9.68
C SER A 94 -38.76 -26.72 9.72
N TYR A 95 -38.02 -26.52 10.83
CA TYR A 95 -36.68 -27.06 11.00
C TYR A 95 -36.69 -28.60 11.06
N ARG A 96 -37.66 -29.18 11.80
CA ARG A 96 -37.81 -30.65 11.92
C ARG A 96 -38.14 -31.29 10.56
N GLN A 97 -39.03 -30.68 9.82
CA GLN A 97 -39.39 -31.13 8.46
C GLN A 97 -38.18 -31.00 7.52
N SER A 98 -37.49 -29.86 7.54
CA SER A 98 -36.24 -29.67 6.78
C SER A 98 -35.21 -30.76 7.10
N ALA A 99 -34.97 -31.01 8.39
CA ALA A 99 -34.03 -32.05 8.84
C ALA A 99 -34.45 -33.47 8.37
N SER A 100 -35.77 -33.75 8.36
CA SER A 100 -36.28 -35.01 7.81
C SER A 100 -36.01 -35.16 6.31
N THR A 101 -36.31 -34.10 5.54
CA THR A 101 -36.06 -34.05 4.08
C THR A 101 -34.56 -34.19 3.78
N VAL A 102 -33.72 -33.43 4.51
CA VAL A 102 -32.26 -33.50 4.34
C VAL A 102 -31.70 -34.87 4.69
N ARG A 103 -32.18 -35.52 5.77
CA ARG A 103 -31.73 -36.90 6.11
C ARG A 103 -32.03 -37.91 5.01
N LYS A 104 -33.19 -37.78 4.36
CA LYS A 104 -33.56 -38.66 3.22
C LYS A 104 -32.68 -38.41 1.99
N HIS A 105 -32.26 -37.18 1.78
CA HIS A 105 -31.51 -36.71 0.60
C HIS A 105 -30.18 -36.03 1.01
N PHE A 106 -29.50 -36.57 2.03
CA PHE A 106 -28.31 -35.91 2.61
C PHE A 106 -27.19 -35.70 1.59
N LEU A 107 -26.78 -36.79 0.93
CA LEU A 107 -25.67 -36.72 -0.02
C LEU A 107 -25.97 -35.81 -1.23
N PRO A 108 -27.12 -35.92 -1.90
CA PRO A 108 -27.50 -35.01 -2.96
C PRO A 108 -27.57 -33.54 -2.50
N THR A 109 -28.09 -33.26 -1.33
CA THR A 109 -28.16 -31.88 -0.79
C THR A 109 -26.76 -31.34 -0.54
N LEU A 110 -25.88 -32.10 0.11
CA LEU A 110 -24.51 -31.71 0.39
C LEU A 110 -23.72 -31.48 -0.90
N MET A 111 -23.81 -32.40 -1.86
CA MET A 111 -23.12 -32.29 -3.14
C MET A 111 -23.59 -31.09 -3.97
N SER A 112 -24.90 -30.81 -3.95
CA SER A 112 -25.44 -29.61 -4.62
C SER A 112 -24.93 -28.31 -4.01
N LEU A 113 -24.81 -28.22 -2.68
CA LEU A 113 -24.25 -27.06 -1.98
C LEU A 113 -22.77 -26.89 -2.31
N ILE A 114 -21.99 -27.98 -2.34
CA ILE A 114 -20.57 -27.96 -2.71
C ILE A 114 -20.39 -27.52 -4.15
N LEU A 115 -21.10 -28.14 -5.10
CA LEU A 115 -21.02 -27.82 -6.52
C LEU A 115 -21.41 -26.38 -6.82
N TYR A 116 -22.43 -25.88 -6.11
CA TYR A 116 -22.83 -24.47 -6.19
C TYR A 116 -21.71 -23.54 -5.78
N ASN A 117 -21.07 -23.78 -4.62
CA ASN A 117 -19.96 -22.95 -4.15
C ASN A 117 -18.76 -23.03 -5.10
N LEU A 118 -18.44 -24.21 -5.63
CA LEU A 118 -17.40 -24.40 -6.64
C LEU A 118 -17.70 -23.66 -7.94
N ALA A 119 -18.95 -23.69 -8.41
CA ALA A 119 -19.37 -22.97 -9.61
C ALA A 119 -19.22 -21.45 -9.42
N ILE A 120 -19.63 -20.92 -8.28
CA ILE A 120 -19.47 -19.50 -7.97
C ILE A 120 -17.97 -19.14 -7.88
N LEU A 121 -17.16 -19.95 -7.21
CA LEU A 121 -15.72 -19.75 -7.13
C LEU A 121 -15.08 -19.73 -8.53
N ALA A 122 -15.47 -20.67 -9.41
CA ALA A 122 -15.00 -20.71 -10.78
C ALA A 122 -15.38 -19.44 -11.58
N VAL A 123 -16.61 -18.93 -11.42
CA VAL A 123 -17.06 -17.68 -12.04
C VAL A 123 -16.25 -16.49 -11.53
N ILE A 124 -15.96 -16.44 -10.24
CA ILE A 124 -15.13 -15.38 -9.63
C ILE A 124 -13.72 -15.42 -10.21
N ILE A 125 -13.09 -16.59 -10.21
CA ILE A 125 -11.73 -16.76 -10.77
C ILE A 125 -11.70 -16.35 -12.24
N LEU A 126 -12.67 -16.80 -13.03
CA LEU A 126 -12.77 -16.45 -14.45
C LEU A 126 -12.88 -14.92 -14.63
N PHE A 127 -13.71 -14.26 -13.81
CA PHE A 127 -13.90 -12.81 -13.87
C PHE A 127 -12.60 -12.06 -13.50
N TYR A 128 -11.88 -12.52 -12.47
CA TYR A 128 -10.57 -11.98 -12.12
C TYR A 128 -9.53 -12.17 -13.23
N VAL A 129 -9.49 -13.35 -13.85
CA VAL A 129 -8.58 -13.65 -14.96
C VAL A 129 -8.86 -12.73 -16.15
N ILE A 130 -10.13 -12.53 -16.50
CA ILE A 130 -10.53 -11.64 -17.62
C ILE A 130 -10.11 -10.19 -17.32
N ILE A 131 -10.43 -9.68 -16.12
CA ILE A 131 -10.06 -8.30 -15.73
C ILE A 131 -8.54 -8.14 -15.75
N THR A 132 -7.82 -9.09 -15.18
CA THR A 132 -6.35 -9.09 -15.14
C THR A 132 -5.77 -9.04 -16.56
N ALA A 133 -6.29 -9.86 -17.46
CA ALA A 133 -5.85 -9.91 -18.86
C ALA A 133 -6.16 -8.60 -19.62
N VAL A 134 -7.35 -8.02 -19.41
CA VAL A 134 -7.72 -6.74 -20.03
C VAL A 134 -6.84 -5.60 -19.54
N LEU A 135 -6.60 -5.52 -18.23
CA LEU A 135 -5.72 -4.50 -17.65
C LEU A 135 -4.28 -4.66 -18.14
N PHE A 136 -3.77 -5.89 -18.20
CA PHE A 136 -2.43 -6.19 -18.72
C PHE A 136 -2.30 -5.78 -20.20
N ALA A 137 -3.29 -6.11 -21.01
CA ALA A 137 -3.32 -5.69 -22.43
C ALA A 137 -3.34 -4.15 -22.56
N GLY A 138 -4.14 -3.46 -21.73
CA GLY A 138 -4.20 -2.00 -21.71
C GLY A 138 -2.85 -1.36 -21.36
N VAL A 139 -2.18 -1.87 -20.34
CA VAL A 139 -0.83 -1.41 -19.94
C VAL A 139 0.20 -1.61 -21.06
N LYS A 140 0.15 -2.76 -21.74
CA LYS A 140 1.05 -3.06 -22.86
C LYS A 140 0.81 -2.17 -24.07
N ILE A 141 -0.47 -1.91 -24.42
CA ILE A 141 -0.84 -1.03 -25.55
C ILE A 141 -0.40 0.41 -25.30
N LEU A 142 -0.51 0.89 -24.05
CA LEU A 142 -0.13 2.26 -23.70
C LEU A 142 1.39 2.45 -23.56
N ASN A 143 2.19 1.41 -23.74
CA ASN A 143 3.66 1.41 -23.67
C ASN A 143 4.22 2.04 -22.38
N MET A 144 3.47 1.96 -21.31
CA MET A 144 3.81 2.54 -20.00
C MET A 144 4.54 1.52 -19.13
N ALA A 145 5.80 1.20 -19.49
CA ALA A 145 6.56 0.12 -18.85
C ALA A 145 6.67 0.26 -17.32
N TYR A 146 6.78 1.48 -16.81
CA TYR A 146 6.92 1.74 -15.36
C TYR A 146 5.62 2.19 -14.69
N MET A 147 4.86 3.08 -15.29
CA MET A 147 3.55 3.49 -14.77
C MET A 147 2.48 2.40 -14.90
N GLY A 148 2.62 1.51 -15.87
CA GLY A 148 1.65 0.46 -16.14
C GLY A 148 1.44 -0.51 -14.99
N SER A 149 2.49 -0.92 -14.29
CA SER A 149 2.39 -1.83 -13.14
C SER A 149 1.68 -1.19 -11.95
N ALA A 150 1.92 0.10 -11.72
CA ALA A 150 1.31 0.85 -10.64
C ALA A 150 -0.19 1.10 -10.89
N ILE A 151 -0.56 1.52 -12.10
CA ILE A 151 -1.96 1.64 -12.55
C ILE A 151 -2.66 0.29 -12.41
N TYR A 152 -2.04 -0.79 -12.87
CA TYR A 152 -2.57 -2.14 -12.79
C TYR A 152 -2.92 -2.55 -11.35
N LEU A 153 -1.99 -2.40 -10.39
CA LEU A 153 -2.22 -2.78 -8.99
C LEU A 153 -3.28 -1.89 -8.31
N SER A 154 -3.28 -0.58 -8.59
CA SER A 154 -4.27 0.36 -8.08
C SER A 154 -5.68 0.02 -8.57
N VAL A 155 -5.82 -0.19 -9.87
CA VAL A 155 -7.10 -0.54 -10.48
C VAL A 155 -7.58 -1.90 -9.96
N LEU A 156 -6.70 -2.91 -9.83
CA LEU A 156 -7.05 -4.20 -9.24
C LEU A 156 -7.55 -4.09 -7.79
N LYS A 157 -6.89 -3.28 -6.96
CA LYS A 157 -7.32 -3.05 -5.57
C LYS A 157 -8.74 -2.49 -5.51
N ASN A 158 -9.04 -1.47 -6.32
CA ASN A 158 -10.35 -0.84 -6.35
C ASN A 158 -11.43 -1.75 -6.98
N ILE A 159 -11.09 -2.45 -8.05
CA ILE A 159 -11.99 -3.45 -8.68
C ILE A 159 -12.29 -4.58 -7.69
N ARG A 160 -11.34 -5.04 -6.89
CA ARG A 160 -11.55 -6.07 -5.88
C ARG A 160 -12.63 -5.67 -4.87
N ILE A 161 -12.62 -4.41 -4.41
CA ILE A 161 -13.67 -3.89 -3.52
C ILE A 161 -15.02 -3.90 -4.23
N GLY A 162 -15.09 -3.41 -5.46
CA GLY A 162 -16.31 -3.42 -6.26
C GLY A 162 -16.87 -4.82 -6.52
N ILE A 163 -15.99 -5.77 -6.85
CA ILE A 163 -16.36 -7.18 -7.04
C ILE A 163 -16.89 -7.80 -5.74
N ARG A 164 -16.24 -7.55 -4.60
CA ARG A 164 -16.71 -8.04 -3.29
C ARG A 164 -18.12 -7.54 -2.99
N ILE A 165 -18.40 -6.27 -3.22
CA ILE A 165 -19.73 -5.68 -3.03
C ILE A 165 -20.73 -6.32 -3.97
N LEU A 166 -20.40 -6.45 -5.26
CA LEU A 166 -21.27 -7.09 -6.26
C LEU A 166 -21.60 -8.54 -5.89
N LEU A 167 -20.58 -9.30 -5.45
CA LEU A 167 -20.77 -10.69 -5.02
C LEU A 167 -21.69 -10.80 -3.80
N LEU A 168 -21.57 -9.88 -2.84
CA LEU A 168 -22.47 -9.83 -1.69
C LEU A 168 -23.94 -9.67 -2.14
N TYR A 169 -24.21 -8.74 -3.07
CA TYR A 169 -25.55 -8.51 -3.61
C TYR A 169 -26.08 -9.69 -4.41
N LEU A 170 -25.23 -10.43 -5.12
CA LEU A 170 -25.63 -11.56 -5.94
C LEU A 170 -25.69 -12.88 -5.15
N ALA A 171 -24.81 -13.08 -4.19
CA ALA A 171 -24.71 -14.35 -3.44
C ALA A 171 -26.02 -14.71 -2.72
N VAL A 172 -26.64 -13.74 -2.07
CA VAL A 172 -27.87 -13.97 -1.29
C VAL A 172 -29.07 -14.40 -2.18
N PRO A 173 -29.45 -13.67 -3.25
CA PRO A 173 -30.54 -14.08 -4.12
C PRO A 173 -30.27 -15.41 -4.86
N ILE A 174 -29.02 -15.61 -5.30
CA ILE A 174 -28.65 -16.83 -6.02
C ILE A 174 -28.69 -18.05 -5.09
N SER A 175 -28.13 -17.93 -3.87
CA SER A 175 -28.20 -19.00 -2.85
C SER A 175 -29.66 -19.35 -2.51
N TYR A 176 -30.49 -18.32 -2.32
CA TYR A 176 -31.90 -18.52 -2.03
C TYR A 176 -32.64 -19.24 -3.18
N THR A 177 -32.41 -18.80 -4.41
CA THR A 177 -33.04 -19.42 -5.60
C THR A 177 -32.61 -20.88 -5.71
N MET A 178 -31.35 -21.21 -5.51
CA MET A 178 -30.85 -22.57 -5.55
C MET A 178 -31.46 -23.44 -4.44
N ILE A 179 -31.45 -22.96 -3.19
CA ILE A 179 -32.04 -23.68 -2.06
C ILE A 179 -33.54 -23.91 -2.30
N SER A 180 -34.26 -22.91 -2.81
CA SER A 180 -35.68 -23.06 -3.18
C SER A 180 -35.90 -24.11 -4.26
N ARG A 181 -35.05 -24.11 -5.30
CA ARG A 181 -35.13 -25.10 -6.37
C ARG A 181 -34.89 -26.52 -5.84
N MET A 182 -33.91 -26.70 -4.94
CA MET A 182 -33.64 -27.98 -4.30
C MET A 182 -34.80 -28.42 -3.40
N TYR A 183 -35.40 -27.47 -2.66
CA TYR A 183 -36.60 -27.76 -1.87
C TYR A 183 -37.74 -28.31 -2.74
N TYR A 184 -38.05 -27.65 -3.84
CA TYR A 184 -39.12 -28.13 -4.79
C TYR A 184 -38.76 -29.49 -5.40
N TYR A 185 -37.50 -29.79 -5.62
CA TYR A 185 -37.08 -31.07 -6.19
C TYR A 185 -37.20 -32.23 -5.22
N TYR A 186 -36.87 -32.01 -3.92
CA TYR A 186 -36.81 -33.08 -2.90
C TYR A 186 -38.03 -33.20 -2.00
N SER A 187 -38.89 -32.18 -1.91
CA SER A 187 -39.98 -32.13 -0.96
C SER A 187 -41.36 -32.53 -1.52
N ASP A 188 -41.47 -32.77 -2.85
CA ASP A 188 -42.76 -33.03 -3.55
C ASP A 188 -43.85 -32.14 -2.96
N PRO A 189 -43.76 -30.83 -3.16
CA PRO A 189 -44.67 -29.88 -2.55
C PRO A 189 -46.07 -30.12 -3.07
N LYS A 190 -47.05 -30.24 -2.17
CA LYS A 190 -48.46 -30.23 -2.52
C LYS A 190 -48.71 -29.19 -3.60
N GLU A 191 -49.44 -29.55 -4.68
CA GLU A 191 -49.75 -28.69 -5.83
C GLU A 191 -50.03 -27.26 -5.36
N ILE A 192 -49.08 -26.38 -5.63
CA ILE A 192 -49.25 -24.95 -5.40
C ILE A 192 -50.02 -24.50 -6.64
N ASP A 193 -51.32 -24.30 -6.47
CA ASP A 193 -52.15 -23.62 -7.45
C ASP A 193 -51.44 -22.32 -7.87
N TYR A 194 -50.83 -22.32 -9.03
CA TYR A 194 -50.25 -21.12 -9.63
C TYR A 194 -51.37 -20.20 -10.07
N VAL A 195 -52.07 -19.63 -9.08
CA VAL A 195 -52.97 -18.53 -9.35
C VAL A 195 -52.12 -17.37 -9.83
N VAL A 196 -51.97 -17.23 -11.14
CA VAL A 196 -51.43 -16.03 -11.77
C VAL A 196 -52.35 -14.86 -11.42
N ILE A 197 -52.17 -14.33 -10.21
CA ILE A 197 -52.94 -13.18 -9.78
C ILE A 197 -52.36 -11.98 -10.54
N ARG A 198 -53.05 -11.60 -11.60
CA ARG A 198 -52.83 -10.32 -12.29
C ARG A 198 -53.26 -9.19 -11.35
N ILE A 199 -52.37 -8.83 -10.40
CA ILE A 199 -52.70 -7.79 -9.42
C ILE A 199 -52.40 -6.44 -10.05
N LYS A 200 -53.42 -5.79 -10.57
CA LYS A 200 -53.50 -4.33 -10.77
C LYS A 200 -53.80 -3.68 -9.41
N SER A 201 -52.83 -3.56 -8.50
CA SER A 201 -53.06 -2.85 -7.25
C SER A 201 -52.08 -1.71 -7.08
N LYS A 202 -52.54 -0.58 -6.48
CA LYS A 202 -51.74 0.55 -6.05
C LYS A 202 -50.54 0.10 -5.17
N PHE A 203 -50.70 -1.03 -4.48
CA PHE A 203 -49.68 -1.63 -3.63
C PHE A 203 -48.43 -2.11 -4.41
N PHE A 204 -48.61 -2.65 -5.63
CA PHE A 204 -47.48 -3.05 -6.48
C PHE A 204 -46.69 -1.84 -6.99
N ARG A 205 -47.35 -0.69 -7.23
CA ARG A 205 -46.67 0.57 -7.54
C ARG A 205 -45.84 1.05 -6.35
N LEU A 206 -46.41 1.02 -5.14
CA LEU A 206 -45.72 1.42 -3.92
C LEU A 206 -44.51 0.52 -3.66
N GLN A 207 -44.67 -0.80 -3.81
CA GLN A 207 -43.59 -1.76 -3.61
C GLN A 207 -42.45 -1.57 -4.65
N ARG A 208 -42.78 -1.36 -5.93
CA ARG A 208 -41.78 -1.00 -6.96
C ARG A 208 -41.10 0.33 -6.64
N MET A 209 -41.86 1.31 -6.17
CA MET A 209 -41.32 2.61 -5.78
C MET A 209 -40.37 2.47 -4.57
N ILE A 210 -40.69 1.64 -3.57
CA ILE A 210 -39.81 1.36 -2.44
C ILE A 210 -38.54 0.65 -2.93
N TYR A 211 -38.64 -0.37 -3.79
CA TYR A 211 -37.44 -1.04 -4.34
C TYR A 211 -36.59 -0.08 -5.18
N PHE A 212 -37.23 0.80 -5.95
CA PHE A 212 -36.55 1.81 -6.75
C PHE A 212 -35.86 2.85 -5.85
N LEU A 213 -36.51 3.28 -4.76
CA LEU A 213 -35.91 4.17 -3.77
C LEU A 213 -34.74 3.51 -3.03
N ILE A 214 -34.86 2.23 -2.64
CA ILE A 214 -33.76 1.48 -2.04
C ILE A 214 -32.59 1.34 -3.02
N LEU A 215 -32.88 1.09 -4.30
CA LEU A 215 -31.86 1.02 -5.36
C LEU A 215 -31.16 2.38 -5.53
N ILE A 216 -31.92 3.48 -5.63
CA ILE A 216 -31.35 4.84 -5.74
C ILE A 216 -30.53 5.20 -4.50
N MET A 217 -31.04 4.89 -3.31
CA MET A 217 -30.33 5.14 -2.06
C MET A 217 -29.04 4.30 -1.96
N SER A 218 -29.09 3.04 -2.42
CA SER A 218 -27.90 2.18 -2.52
C SER A 218 -26.88 2.73 -3.52
N ILE A 219 -27.33 3.16 -4.70
CA ILE A 219 -26.46 3.80 -5.69
C ILE A 219 -25.91 5.12 -5.14
N GLY A 220 -26.73 5.94 -4.48
CA GLY A 220 -26.32 7.21 -3.88
C GLY A 220 -25.28 7.01 -2.78
N LEU A 221 -25.48 6.06 -1.87
CA LEU A 221 -24.54 5.72 -0.81
C LEU A 221 -23.21 5.17 -1.38
N ASN A 222 -23.29 4.31 -2.40
CA ASN A 222 -22.09 3.79 -3.07
C ASN A 222 -21.37 4.90 -3.84
N SER A 223 -22.11 5.79 -4.53
CA SER A 223 -21.53 6.95 -5.22
C SER A 223 -20.90 7.93 -4.23
N PHE A 224 -21.54 8.19 -3.10
CA PHE A 224 -21.00 9.02 -2.01
C PHE A 224 -19.74 8.38 -1.41
N TYR A 225 -19.72 7.07 -1.18
CA TYR A 225 -18.55 6.34 -0.72
C TYR A 225 -17.41 6.40 -1.75
N VAL A 226 -17.73 6.19 -3.03
CA VAL A 226 -16.79 6.32 -4.14
C VAL A 226 -16.24 7.73 -4.22
N VAL A 227 -17.09 8.77 -4.23
CA VAL A 227 -16.67 10.19 -4.26
C VAL A 227 -15.84 10.55 -3.03
N ARG A 228 -16.21 10.08 -1.83
CA ARG A 228 -15.43 10.29 -0.61
C ARG A 228 -14.07 9.57 -0.64
N THR A 229 -14.00 8.41 -1.29
CA THR A 229 -12.76 7.65 -1.49
C THR A 229 -11.89 8.32 -2.56
N PHE A 230 -12.50 8.93 -3.57
CA PHE A 230 -11.79 9.69 -4.62
C PHE A 230 -11.38 11.11 -4.17
N ASN A 231 -12.13 11.77 -3.27
CA ASN A 231 -11.77 13.06 -2.70
C ASN A 231 -10.67 12.98 -1.61
N LYS A 232 -10.44 11.82 -1.05
CA LYS A 232 -9.14 11.49 -0.44
C LYS A 232 -8.29 10.94 -1.57
N ASN A 233 -7.48 11.81 -2.17
CA ASN A 233 -6.59 11.53 -3.29
C ASN A 233 -6.24 10.02 -3.31
N PRO A 234 -6.93 9.16 -4.10
CA PRO A 234 -6.68 7.71 -4.05
C PRO A 234 -5.27 7.39 -4.53
N PHE A 235 -4.61 8.37 -5.16
CA PHE A 235 -3.24 8.31 -5.60
C PHE A 235 -2.24 8.60 -4.45
N GLU A 236 -2.60 9.39 -3.43
CA GLU A 236 -1.74 9.60 -2.24
C GLU A 236 -1.62 8.37 -1.33
N SER A 237 -2.64 7.52 -1.27
CA SER A 237 -2.60 6.30 -0.46
C SER A 237 -1.98 5.08 -1.17
N ILE A 238 -1.59 5.23 -2.44
CA ILE A 238 -1.00 4.17 -3.23
C ILE A 238 0.51 4.35 -3.20
N ALA A 239 1.15 3.77 -2.20
CA ALA A 239 2.62 3.64 -2.11
C ALA A 239 3.30 2.98 -3.35
N ILE A 240 2.54 2.72 -4.40
CA ILE A 240 2.98 2.11 -5.65
C ILE A 240 3.39 3.16 -6.69
N PHE A 241 2.93 4.43 -6.52
CA PHE A 241 3.38 5.57 -7.34
C PHE A 241 4.50 6.37 -6.69
N HIS A 242 5.00 5.90 -5.55
CA HIS A 242 6.13 6.52 -4.90
C HIS A 242 7.38 6.15 -5.69
N GLU A 243 7.79 7.04 -6.57
CA GLU A 243 9.05 6.92 -7.28
C GLU A 243 10.17 7.21 -6.27
N THR A 244 10.77 6.15 -5.73
CA THR A 244 11.91 6.30 -4.84
C THR A 244 13.07 6.90 -5.63
N LYS A 245 13.51 8.09 -5.25
CA LYS A 245 14.66 8.79 -5.84
C LYS A 245 15.96 8.13 -5.42
N ILE A 246 17.00 8.34 -6.20
CA ILE A 246 18.35 7.84 -5.94
C ILE A 246 19.27 9.02 -5.73
N THR A 247 19.92 9.05 -4.57
CA THR A 247 20.96 10.01 -4.23
C THR A 247 22.32 9.31 -4.18
N ALA A 248 23.29 9.80 -4.97
CA ALA A 248 24.67 9.34 -4.93
C ALA A 248 25.40 9.98 -3.73
N HIS A 249 25.70 9.17 -2.72
CA HIS A 249 26.34 9.58 -1.47
C HIS A 249 27.80 10.00 -1.69
N ARG A 250 28.08 11.29 -1.52
CA ARG A 250 29.39 11.92 -1.84
C ARG A 250 29.79 11.72 -3.31
N GLY A 251 28.81 11.68 -4.20
CA GLY A 251 28.94 11.21 -5.58
C GLY A 251 28.89 9.69 -5.72
N SER A 252 29.33 9.14 -6.84
CA SER A 252 29.47 7.68 -7.04
C SER A 252 30.70 7.14 -6.29
N SER A 253 30.66 7.22 -4.95
CA SER A 253 31.83 7.04 -4.06
C SER A 253 32.37 5.61 -4.01
N ILE A 254 31.63 4.61 -4.50
CA ILE A 254 32.15 3.23 -4.65
C ILE A 254 33.09 3.10 -5.86
N LYS A 255 33.03 4.00 -6.84
CA LYS A 255 33.79 3.93 -8.11
C LYS A 255 34.79 5.07 -8.29
N ALA A 256 34.66 6.15 -7.55
CA ALA A 256 35.53 7.31 -7.58
C ALA A 256 35.74 7.89 -6.16
N PRO A 257 36.80 8.68 -5.92
CA PRO A 257 37.04 9.25 -4.60
C PRO A 257 35.90 10.16 -4.16
N GLU A 258 35.42 9.94 -2.93
CA GLU A 258 34.30 10.68 -2.35
C GLU A 258 34.49 12.20 -2.41
N ASN A 259 33.41 12.95 -2.63
CA ASN A 259 33.42 14.41 -2.58
C ASN A 259 34.40 15.07 -3.56
N THR A 260 34.66 14.44 -4.71
CA THR A 260 35.48 15.00 -5.81
C THR A 260 34.65 15.19 -7.07
N MET A 261 35.20 16.00 -8.01
CA MET A 261 34.53 16.19 -9.30
C MET A 261 34.39 14.87 -10.08
N ALA A 262 35.38 13.97 -10.02
CA ALA A 262 35.31 12.66 -10.65
C ALA A 262 34.11 11.82 -10.13
N ALA A 263 33.83 11.86 -8.83
CA ALA A 263 32.67 11.16 -8.25
C ALA A 263 31.35 11.80 -8.67
N PHE A 264 31.30 13.12 -8.84
CA PHE A 264 30.10 13.84 -9.26
C PHE A 264 29.83 13.68 -10.76
N GLU A 265 30.86 13.68 -11.59
CA GLU A 265 30.77 13.39 -13.01
C GLU A 265 30.18 11.99 -13.24
N LEU A 266 30.72 11.00 -12.54
CA LEU A 266 30.24 9.63 -12.60
C LEU A 266 28.80 9.49 -12.07
N ALA A 267 28.42 10.26 -11.06
CA ALA A 267 27.03 10.28 -10.58
C ALA A 267 26.05 10.86 -11.63
N VAL A 268 26.46 11.91 -12.34
CA VAL A 268 25.69 12.46 -13.47
C VAL A 268 25.59 11.45 -14.62
N GLU A 269 26.68 10.78 -14.99
CA GLU A 269 26.68 9.73 -16.02
C GLU A 269 25.75 8.57 -15.64
N ASN A 270 25.72 8.21 -14.37
CA ASN A 270 24.81 7.21 -13.82
C ASN A 270 23.36 7.73 -13.70
N MET A 271 23.06 8.96 -14.14
CA MET A 271 21.73 9.57 -14.13
C MET A 271 21.06 9.52 -12.74
N THR A 272 21.78 9.86 -11.67
CA THR A 272 21.20 9.96 -10.34
C THR A 272 20.25 11.14 -10.22
N ASP A 273 19.21 11.02 -9.39
CA ASP A 273 18.26 12.12 -9.14
C ASP A 273 18.92 13.25 -8.35
N PHE A 274 19.73 12.87 -7.36
CA PHE A 274 20.48 13.79 -6.53
C PHE A 274 21.92 13.32 -6.37
N ILE A 275 22.81 14.27 -6.16
CA ILE A 275 24.18 14.06 -5.69
C ILE A 275 24.24 14.63 -4.28
N GLU A 276 24.58 13.79 -3.32
CA GLU A 276 24.84 14.26 -1.96
C GLU A 276 26.31 14.65 -1.82
N LEU A 277 26.58 15.68 -1.04
CA LEU A 277 27.90 16.21 -0.78
C LEU A 277 27.93 16.94 0.58
N ASP A 278 29.13 16.98 1.16
CA ASP A 278 29.40 17.53 2.50
C ASP A 278 30.12 18.88 2.40
N VAL A 279 29.54 19.94 2.98
CA VAL A 279 30.11 21.28 2.92
C VAL A 279 30.72 21.69 4.26
N GLN A 280 31.94 22.25 4.22
CA GLN A 280 32.62 22.92 5.33
C GLN A 280 33.22 24.25 4.85
N LEU A 281 33.48 25.17 5.77
CA LEU A 281 34.16 26.45 5.47
C LEU A 281 35.67 26.37 5.70
N THR A 282 36.41 26.93 4.77
CA THR A 282 37.85 27.20 4.90
C THR A 282 38.12 28.37 5.85
N SER A 283 39.38 28.64 6.18
CA SER A 283 39.76 29.79 7.00
C SER A 283 39.42 31.15 6.36
N ASP A 284 39.33 31.21 5.04
CA ASP A 284 38.90 32.36 4.26
C ASP A 284 37.42 32.33 3.86
N ASN A 285 36.61 31.50 4.56
CA ASN A 285 35.16 31.38 4.42
C ASN A 285 34.69 30.94 3.04
N VAL A 286 35.45 30.16 2.32
CA VAL A 286 35.01 29.54 1.06
C VAL A 286 34.36 28.16 1.37
N PRO A 287 33.14 27.90 0.92
CA PRO A 287 32.52 26.58 1.08
C PRO A 287 33.23 25.55 0.18
N VAL A 288 33.81 24.51 0.78
CA VAL A 288 34.50 23.41 0.12
C VAL A 288 33.83 22.07 0.42
N ILE A 289 34.05 21.12 -0.45
CA ILE A 289 33.38 19.81 -0.36
C ILE A 289 34.32 18.82 0.35
N MET A 290 34.02 18.54 1.63
CA MET A 290 34.81 17.64 2.44
C MET A 290 33.98 17.07 3.60
N HIS A 291 34.02 15.73 3.79
CA HIS A 291 33.28 15.07 4.87
C HIS A 291 33.91 15.28 6.23
N ASP A 292 35.15 14.90 6.36
CA ASP A 292 35.87 14.96 7.64
C ASP A 292 36.34 16.38 7.92
N ARG A 293 36.38 16.79 9.21
CA ARG A 293 36.99 18.07 9.59
C ARG A 293 38.49 18.05 9.32
N SER A 294 39.14 16.88 9.41
CA SER A 294 40.54 16.69 9.11
C SER A 294 40.74 16.28 7.65
N LEU A 295 41.68 16.88 6.99
CA LEU A 295 42.04 16.56 5.61
C LEU A 295 42.85 15.25 5.49
N TYR A 296 43.26 14.66 6.61
CA TYR A 296 44.25 13.58 6.61
C TYR A 296 43.82 12.31 5.86
N ARG A 297 42.57 11.88 6.05
CA ARG A 297 42.09 10.60 5.46
C ARG A 297 42.10 10.59 3.96
N THR A 298 41.71 11.68 3.35
CA THR A 298 41.56 11.76 1.88
C THR A 298 42.74 12.44 1.19
N THR A 299 43.54 13.27 1.91
CA THR A 299 44.66 14.00 1.28
C THR A 299 46.00 13.70 1.90
N GLY A 300 46.06 12.97 3.02
CA GLY A 300 47.31 12.73 3.76
C GLY A 300 47.80 13.93 4.56
N VAL A 301 47.18 15.09 4.51
CA VAL A 301 47.62 16.33 5.16
C VAL A 301 47.01 16.46 6.55
N ASN A 302 47.83 16.56 7.56
CA ASN A 302 47.41 16.70 8.96
C ASN A 302 47.06 18.16 9.30
N ALA A 303 45.92 18.60 8.80
CA ALA A 303 45.33 19.91 9.08
C ALA A 303 43.82 19.79 9.07
N LYS A 304 43.10 20.79 9.63
CA LYS A 304 41.66 20.90 9.51
C LYS A 304 41.29 21.80 8.31
N VAL A 305 40.10 21.59 7.76
CA VAL A 305 39.53 22.42 6.69
C VAL A 305 39.52 23.90 7.10
N SER A 306 39.12 24.22 8.33
CA SER A 306 39.00 25.57 8.86
C SER A 306 40.35 26.25 9.18
N GLU A 307 41.47 25.51 9.09
CA GLU A 307 42.81 26.04 9.35
C GLU A 307 43.51 26.52 8.06
N LEU A 308 43.05 26.08 6.88
CA LEU A 308 43.65 26.39 5.61
C LEU A 308 42.74 27.28 4.75
N THR A 309 43.34 28.12 3.90
CA THR A 309 42.61 28.86 2.86
C THR A 309 42.20 27.92 1.71
N TYR A 310 41.20 28.32 0.94
CA TYR A 310 40.80 27.54 -0.22
C TYR A 310 41.95 27.32 -1.21
N SER A 311 42.78 28.32 -1.45
CA SER A 311 43.95 28.19 -2.32
C SER A 311 44.91 27.11 -1.87
N GLN A 312 45.12 26.96 -0.53
CA GLN A 312 45.96 25.89 0.03
C GLN A 312 45.30 24.51 -0.10
N ILE A 313 44.00 24.42 0.18
CA ILE A 313 43.24 23.14 0.07
C ILE A 313 43.20 22.65 -1.36
N ARG A 314 43.07 23.55 -2.34
CA ARG A 314 43.01 23.20 -3.77
C ARG A 314 44.32 22.59 -4.28
N GLU A 315 45.47 22.84 -3.66
CA GLU A 315 46.70 22.17 -4.06
C GLU A 315 46.81 20.73 -3.61
N LEU A 316 45.97 20.29 -2.68
CA LEU A 316 46.01 18.94 -2.12
C LEU A 316 45.49 17.91 -3.15
N ASP A 317 45.97 16.68 -3.03
CA ASP A 317 45.52 15.52 -3.80
C ASP A 317 44.48 14.76 -2.99
N ALA A 318 43.24 14.80 -3.43
CA ALA A 318 42.12 14.13 -2.79
C ALA A 318 41.69 12.83 -3.56
N GLY A 319 42.50 12.34 -4.48
CA GLY A 319 42.19 11.17 -5.30
C GLY A 319 43.11 9.99 -5.10
N SER A 320 44.41 10.21 -4.87
CA SER A 320 45.43 9.14 -4.77
C SER A 320 45.15 8.11 -3.66
N TYR A 321 44.43 8.47 -2.62
CA TYR A 321 44.05 7.54 -1.55
C TYR A 321 43.07 6.46 -2.02
N PHE A 322 42.27 6.77 -3.05
CA PHE A 322 41.26 5.86 -3.63
C PHE A 322 41.90 4.97 -4.71
N GLY A 323 42.66 5.56 -5.62
CA GLY A 323 43.31 4.84 -6.70
C GLY A 323 44.30 5.72 -7.47
N LYS A 324 45.32 5.09 -8.05
CA LYS A 324 46.34 5.82 -8.82
C LYS A 324 45.78 6.56 -10.04
N GLU A 325 44.71 6.06 -10.61
CA GLU A 325 43.98 6.66 -11.73
C GLU A 325 43.34 7.99 -11.36
N PHE A 326 43.12 8.26 -10.09
CA PHE A 326 42.57 9.52 -9.60
C PHE A 326 43.64 10.45 -8.98
N ALA A 327 44.92 10.13 -9.17
CA ALA A 327 46.00 10.96 -8.66
C ALA A 327 45.89 12.39 -9.22
N GLY A 328 45.96 13.38 -8.31
CA GLY A 328 45.84 14.79 -8.65
C GLY A 328 44.39 15.34 -8.61
N GLU A 329 43.36 14.50 -8.34
CA GLU A 329 42.01 14.98 -8.06
C GLU A 329 42.02 16.02 -6.91
N LYS A 330 41.24 17.06 -7.05
CA LYS A 330 41.24 18.20 -6.13
C LYS A 330 40.03 18.21 -5.22
N VAL A 331 40.15 18.86 -4.07
CA VAL A 331 38.97 19.20 -3.24
C VAL A 331 38.24 20.36 -3.93
N PRO A 332 36.99 20.15 -4.39
CA PRO A 332 36.27 21.21 -5.09
C PRO A 332 35.61 22.20 -4.12
N SER A 333 35.37 23.42 -4.60
CA SER A 333 34.47 24.36 -3.93
C SER A 333 33.00 24.03 -4.27
N LEU A 334 32.08 24.45 -3.41
CA LEU A 334 30.64 24.35 -3.71
C LEU A 334 30.28 25.11 -5.00
N GLU A 335 30.93 26.26 -5.25
CA GLU A 335 30.68 27.02 -6.47
C GLU A 335 31.04 26.27 -7.74
N GLU A 336 32.12 25.52 -7.75
CA GLU A 336 32.51 24.65 -8.88
C GLU A 336 31.49 23.55 -9.12
N VAL A 337 31.00 22.91 -8.03
CA VAL A 337 30.00 21.85 -8.14
C VAL A 337 28.67 22.40 -8.63
N LEU A 338 28.18 23.54 -8.09
CA LEU A 338 26.95 24.17 -8.54
C LEU A 338 26.97 24.49 -10.06
N ARG A 339 28.09 25.04 -10.55
CA ARG A 339 28.26 25.30 -11.99
C ARG A 339 28.22 24.03 -12.84
N PHE A 340 28.83 22.95 -12.35
CA PHE A 340 28.90 21.69 -13.07
C PHE A 340 27.56 20.97 -13.15
N VAL A 341 26.81 20.90 -12.03
CA VAL A 341 25.59 20.11 -11.94
C VAL A 341 24.34 20.82 -12.47
N LYS A 342 24.40 22.14 -12.66
CA LYS A 342 23.24 22.93 -13.11
C LYS A 342 22.62 22.36 -14.38
N GLY A 343 21.33 21.98 -14.30
CA GLY A 343 20.59 21.36 -15.39
C GLY A 343 20.93 19.89 -15.68
N LYS A 344 21.75 19.23 -14.85
CA LYS A 344 22.17 17.83 -15.03
C LYS A 344 21.67 16.93 -13.89
N ALA A 345 21.78 17.38 -12.63
CA ALA A 345 21.34 16.66 -11.45
C ALA A 345 20.97 17.66 -10.35
N ARG A 346 20.23 17.22 -9.35
CA ARG A 346 19.94 17.99 -8.14
C ARG A 346 20.99 17.71 -7.05
N LEU A 347 21.11 18.60 -6.08
CA LEU A 347 22.04 18.44 -4.97
C LEU A 347 21.30 18.22 -3.63
N ASN A 348 21.87 17.33 -2.82
CA ASN A 348 21.59 17.21 -1.40
C ASN A 348 22.84 17.66 -0.64
N ILE A 349 22.81 18.88 -0.10
CA ILE A 349 23.97 19.55 0.49
C ILE A 349 23.91 19.38 2.00
N GLU A 350 24.81 18.56 2.56
CA GLU A 350 24.94 18.42 4.01
C GLU A 350 25.80 19.54 4.59
N LEU A 351 25.21 20.34 5.49
CA LEU A 351 25.96 21.26 6.34
C LEU A 351 26.50 20.51 7.56
N LYS A 352 27.83 20.45 7.69
CA LYS A 352 28.45 19.70 8.78
C LYS A 352 28.20 20.35 10.14
N SER A 353 27.75 19.56 11.10
CA SER A 353 27.52 20.01 12.48
C SER A 353 28.80 20.50 13.17
N GLY A 354 28.62 21.59 13.92
CA GLY A 354 29.73 22.23 14.64
C GLY A 354 30.52 23.30 13.86
N ASP A 355 30.10 23.56 12.62
CA ASP A 355 30.37 24.80 11.91
C ASP A 355 29.43 25.90 12.43
N THR A 356 29.72 27.14 12.11
CA THR A 356 28.88 28.25 12.53
C THR A 356 27.63 28.34 11.67
N VAL A 357 26.55 28.95 12.17
CA VAL A 357 25.34 29.32 11.41
C VAL A 357 25.70 30.08 10.13
N TYR A 358 26.85 30.72 10.08
CA TYR A 358 27.38 31.41 8.90
C TYR A 358 27.64 30.47 7.69
N THR A 359 27.86 29.17 7.91
CA THR A 359 27.93 28.18 6.82
C THR A 359 26.59 28.11 6.07
N ALA A 360 25.46 28.14 6.80
CA ALA A 360 24.14 28.17 6.19
C ALA A 360 23.93 29.43 5.33
N ASP A 361 24.38 30.60 5.81
CA ASP A 361 24.31 31.86 5.08
C ASP A 361 25.07 31.78 3.75
N LYS A 362 26.33 31.30 3.79
CA LYS A 362 27.18 31.19 2.60
C LYS A 362 26.68 30.17 1.57
N VAL A 363 26.15 29.05 2.03
CA VAL A 363 25.59 28.03 1.13
C VAL A 363 24.30 28.53 0.49
N ALA A 364 23.38 29.13 1.27
CA ALA A 364 22.14 29.70 0.74
C ALA A 364 22.41 30.83 -0.26
N GLU A 365 23.37 31.73 0.03
CA GLU A 365 23.81 32.79 -0.88
C GLU A 365 24.30 32.23 -2.23
N LEU A 366 25.13 31.17 -2.21
CA LEU A 366 25.62 30.53 -3.44
C LEU A 366 24.48 29.86 -4.24
N ILE A 367 23.59 29.13 -3.57
CA ILE A 367 22.46 28.51 -4.24
C ILE A 367 21.58 29.55 -4.94
N GLN A 368 21.29 30.67 -4.28
CA GLN A 368 20.52 31.80 -4.85
C GLN A 368 21.28 32.45 -6.01
N LYS A 369 22.59 32.71 -5.84
CA LYS A 369 23.46 33.28 -6.89
C LYS A 369 23.43 32.49 -8.19
N TYR A 370 23.30 31.16 -8.09
CA TYR A 370 23.24 30.26 -9.25
C TYR A 370 21.83 29.93 -9.70
N ASP A 371 20.79 30.47 -9.04
CA ASP A 371 19.38 30.22 -9.35
C ASP A 371 19.07 28.70 -9.33
N MET A 372 19.45 28.04 -8.22
CA MET A 372 19.32 26.58 -8.03
C MET A 372 18.49 26.18 -6.80
N GLN A 373 17.63 27.08 -6.28
CA GLN A 373 16.84 26.85 -5.08
C GLN A 373 15.93 25.61 -5.22
N ASN A 374 15.39 25.41 -6.44
CA ASN A 374 14.53 24.27 -6.75
C ASN A 374 15.31 22.98 -7.06
N ASP A 375 16.62 23.10 -7.29
CA ASP A 375 17.51 21.97 -7.63
C ASP A 375 18.41 21.56 -6.47
N CYS A 376 18.32 22.25 -5.33
CA CYS A 376 19.08 21.95 -4.12
C CYS A 376 18.17 21.69 -2.94
N VAL A 377 18.54 20.70 -2.12
CA VAL A 377 18.02 20.53 -0.76
C VAL A 377 19.18 20.63 0.21
N ILE A 378 18.95 21.13 1.41
CA ILE A 378 19.97 21.26 2.45
C ILE A 378 19.64 20.30 3.59
N THR A 379 20.66 19.54 4.03
CA THR A 379 20.55 18.64 5.18
C THR A 379 21.56 18.99 6.26
N SER A 380 21.24 18.70 7.53
CA SER A 380 22.16 18.82 8.65
C SER A 380 21.74 17.98 9.85
N PHE A 381 22.69 17.58 10.67
CA PHE A 381 22.46 17.09 12.05
C PHE A 381 22.19 18.24 13.03
N ASP A 382 22.48 19.50 12.64
CA ASP A 382 22.23 20.69 13.47
C ASP A 382 20.95 21.37 13.01
N TYR A 383 19.91 21.25 13.84
CA TYR A 383 18.60 21.85 13.57
C TYR A 383 18.65 23.37 13.45
N ASN A 384 19.55 24.06 14.19
CA ASN A 384 19.65 25.53 14.13
C ASN A 384 20.15 26.02 12.76
N MET A 385 21.03 25.22 12.09
CA MET A 385 21.43 25.54 10.71
C MET A 385 20.25 25.45 9.74
N LEU A 386 19.39 24.45 9.89
CA LEU A 386 18.19 24.29 9.05
C LEU A 386 17.20 25.42 9.27
N LYS A 387 16.96 25.80 10.54
CA LYS A 387 16.17 26.98 10.87
C LYS A 387 16.73 28.24 10.22
N ARG A 388 18.06 28.41 10.28
CA ARG A 388 18.70 29.57 9.66
C ARG A 388 18.49 29.61 8.16
N VAL A 389 18.55 28.49 7.46
CA VAL A 389 18.23 28.42 6.02
C VAL A 389 16.79 28.88 5.76
N LYS A 390 15.81 28.40 6.55
CA LYS A 390 14.39 28.79 6.43
C LYS A 390 14.16 30.28 6.75
N GLU A 391 14.92 30.86 7.69
CA GLU A 391 14.88 32.32 7.92
C GLU A 391 15.40 33.15 6.74
N LEU A 392 16.32 32.60 5.94
CA LEU A 392 16.87 33.27 4.75
C LEU A 392 15.98 33.10 3.52
N THR A 393 15.35 31.95 3.35
CA THR A 393 14.48 31.65 2.21
C THR A 393 13.63 30.41 2.47
N ASP A 394 12.35 30.50 2.07
CA ASP A 394 11.43 29.36 2.08
C ASP A 394 11.58 28.46 0.82
N ASP A 395 12.28 28.92 -0.21
CA ASP A 395 12.37 28.25 -1.50
C ASP A 395 13.27 27.02 -1.47
N ILE A 396 14.18 26.91 -0.49
CA ILE A 396 15.10 25.78 -0.33
C ILE A 396 14.48 24.77 0.64
N GLN A 397 14.30 23.54 0.20
CA GLN A 397 13.86 22.46 1.08
C GLN A 397 14.96 22.06 2.04
N VAL A 398 14.60 21.83 3.31
CA VAL A 398 15.55 21.41 4.35
C VAL A 398 15.18 20.08 4.98
N GLY A 399 16.18 19.24 5.23
CA GLY A 399 16.05 17.92 5.80
C GLY A 399 16.84 17.74 7.09
N TYR A 400 16.19 17.23 8.15
CA TYR A 400 16.87 16.94 9.39
C TYR A 400 17.46 15.53 9.38
N ILE A 401 18.78 15.43 9.63
CA ILE A 401 19.48 14.14 9.66
C ILE A 401 19.34 13.52 11.03
N LEU A 402 18.79 12.29 11.09
CA LEU A 402 18.56 11.54 12.31
C LEU A 402 19.27 10.18 12.28
N SER A 403 20.19 9.97 13.19
CA SER A 403 20.81 8.65 13.40
C SER A 403 19.89 7.67 14.10
N ILE A 404 18.98 8.15 14.95
CA ILE A 404 18.03 7.35 15.74
C ILE A 404 16.68 8.04 15.72
N ALA A 405 15.62 7.26 15.47
CA ALA A 405 14.24 7.72 15.57
C ALA A 405 13.74 7.57 17.01
N TYR A 406 13.47 8.68 17.70
CA TYR A 406 12.92 8.67 19.05
C TYR A 406 11.90 9.80 19.25
N GLY A 407 10.75 9.49 19.85
CA GLY A 407 9.68 10.45 20.12
C GLY A 407 8.93 10.92 18.85
N ASP A 408 8.19 12.01 18.99
CA ASP A 408 7.35 12.59 17.93
C ASP A 408 8.14 13.62 17.07
N PHE A 409 9.34 13.25 16.63
CA PHE A 409 10.21 14.14 15.85
C PHE A 409 9.56 14.61 14.53
N TYR A 410 8.64 13.84 13.99
CA TYR A 410 7.92 14.18 12.75
C TYR A 410 6.97 15.39 12.88
N SER A 411 6.73 15.89 14.09
CA SER A 411 5.95 17.11 14.36
C SER A 411 6.76 18.41 14.23
N MET A 412 8.06 18.36 13.93
CA MET A 412 8.90 19.57 13.75
C MET A 412 8.43 20.35 12.51
N ASP A 413 8.10 21.65 12.66
CA ASP A 413 7.53 22.46 11.59
C ASP A 413 8.54 22.99 10.57
N ASP A 414 9.78 23.25 11.00
CA ASP A 414 10.81 23.91 10.19
C ASP A 414 11.61 22.94 9.28
N VAL A 415 11.11 21.72 9.03
CA VAL A 415 11.77 20.75 8.14
C VAL A 415 10.79 20.15 7.16
N ASP A 416 11.23 19.97 5.91
CA ASP A 416 10.44 19.43 4.81
C ASP A 416 10.55 17.90 4.71
N PHE A 417 11.66 17.33 5.18
CA PHE A 417 11.91 15.88 5.15
C PHE A 417 12.87 15.44 6.26
N PHE A 418 12.90 14.13 6.50
CA PHE A 418 13.86 13.50 7.42
C PHE A 418 14.82 12.59 6.66
N SER A 419 16.12 12.80 6.88
CA SER A 419 17.19 11.93 6.37
C SER A 419 17.63 10.97 7.49
N MET A 420 17.27 9.68 7.37
CA MET A 420 17.34 8.75 8.50
C MET A 420 18.23 7.55 8.20
N ASN A 421 18.91 7.06 9.24
CA ASN A 421 19.62 5.79 9.13
C ASN A 421 18.64 4.66 8.80
N ALA A 422 18.94 3.92 7.73
CA ALA A 422 18.10 2.86 7.16
C ALA A 422 17.69 1.78 8.18
N SER A 423 18.53 1.51 9.19
CA SER A 423 18.30 0.48 10.22
C SER A 423 17.10 0.80 11.13
N PHE A 424 16.73 2.07 11.25
CA PHE A 424 15.62 2.52 12.10
C PHE A 424 14.30 2.72 11.33
N LEU A 425 14.31 2.57 10.01
CA LEU A 425 13.11 2.79 9.18
C LEU A 425 12.21 1.56 9.17
N SER A 426 11.12 1.63 9.92
CA SER A 426 9.98 0.72 9.82
C SER A 426 8.88 1.33 8.94
N LYS A 427 7.96 0.49 8.44
CA LYS A 427 6.78 0.99 7.69
C LYS A 427 5.95 1.97 8.51
N GLN A 428 5.84 1.75 9.83
CA GLN A 428 5.08 2.62 10.72
C GLN A 428 5.72 4.01 10.83
N ILE A 429 7.06 4.10 10.90
CA ILE A 429 7.78 5.37 10.94
C ILE A 429 7.63 6.12 9.62
N VAL A 430 7.79 5.43 8.48
CA VAL A 430 7.60 6.04 7.15
C VAL A 430 6.17 6.59 7.01
N ASP A 431 5.15 5.80 7.40
CA ASP A 431 3.76 6.25 7.35
C ASP A 431 3.47 7.43 8.30
N ALA A 432 4.09 7.46 9.49
CA ALA A 432 3.93 8.56 10.44
C ALA A 432 4.49 9.88 9.87
N ILE A 433 5.68 9.82 9.26
CA ILE A 433 6.32 10.98 8.61
C ILE A 433 5.47 11.45 7.42
N HIS A 434 5.03 10.54 6.54
CA HIS A 434 4.16 10.90 5.41
C HIS A 434 2.82 11.50 5.87
N ASN A 435 2.25 11.01 6.98
CA ASN A 435 1.02 11.57 7.55
C ASN A 435 1.21 12.99 8.09
N SER A 436 2.45 13.41 8.41
CA SER A 436 2.79 14.79 8.76
C SER A 436 3.10 15.67 7.54
N GLY A 437 2.94 15.15 6.32
CA GLY A 437 3.19 15.86 5.06
C GLY A 437 4.66 15.95 4.66
N LYS A 438 5.55 15.15 5.27
CA LYS A 438 7.00 15.21 5.07
C LYS A 438 7.52 13.95 4.36
N GLN A 439 8.72 14.08 3.74
CA GLN A 439 9.39 12.98 3.03
C GLN A 439 10.41 12.26 3.91
N VAL A 440 10.82 11.05 3.49
CA VAL A 440 11.81 10.21 4.16
C VAL A 440 12.93 9.82 3.20
N TYR A 441 14.15 10.20 3.54
CA TYR A 441 15.39 9.79 2.86
C TYR A 441 16.11 8.76 3.72
N ALA A 442 16.58 7.68 3.12
CA ALA A 442 17.27 6.59 3.85
C ALA A 442 18.77 6.54 3.52
N TRP A 443 19.63 6.58 4.52
CA TRP A 443 21.08 6.52 4.37
C TRP A 443 21.75 5.48 5.30
N THR A 444 22.94 4.95 5.00
CA THR A 444 23.49 4.74 3.67
C THR A 444 23.15 3.32 3.26
N VAL A 445 22.63 3.11 2.08
CA VAL A 445 22.01 1.83 1.69
C VAL A 445 22.75 1.24 0.48
N ASN A 446 23.64 0.27 0.73
CA ASN A 446 24.57 -0.25 -0.27
C ASN A 446 24.32 -1.71 -0.67
N ASN A 447 23.15 -2.26 -0.37
CA ASN A 447 22.83 -3.63 -0.78
C ASN A 447 21.42 -3.75 -1.34
N ALA A 448 21.23 -4.60 -2.36
CA ALA A 448 19.98 -4.77 -3.09
C ALA A 448 18.79 -5.16 -2.19
N THR A 449 19.01 -6.01 -1.18
CA THR A 449 17.94 -6.45 -0.28
C THR A 449 17.39 -5.29 0.55
N SER A 450 18.26 -4.45 1.10
CA SER A 450 17.86 -3.27 1.88
C SER A 450 17.21 -2.22 1.00
N ILE A 451 17.73 -1.96 -0.19
CA ILE A 451 17.14 -1.05 -1.18
C ILE A 451 15.71 -1.50 -1.49
N LYS A 452 15.52 -2.78 -1.88
CA LYS A 452 14.19 -3.34 -2.18
C LYS A 452 13.24 -3.24 -0.98
N ASN A 453 13.71 -3.54 0.23
CA ASN A 453 12.91 -3.47 1.44
C ASN A 453 12.44 -2.03 1.76
N LEU A 454 13.34 -1.05 1.66
CA LEU A 454 13.04 0.35 1.93
C LEU A 454 12.11 0.96 0.88
N THR A 455 12.33 0.64 -0.40
CA THR A 455 11.42 1.01 -1.49
C THR A 455 10.01 0.45 -1.26
N ASN A 456 9.90 -0.81 -0.80
CA ASN A 456 8.61 -1.41 -0.47
C ASN A 456 7.95 -0.77 0.78
N LYS A 457 8.72 -0.16 1.67
CA LYS A 457 8.21 0.63 2.81
C LYS A 457 7.72 2.01 2.38
N GLY A 458 8.03 2.45 1.16
CA GLY A 458 7.62 3.75 0.61
C GLY A 458 8.60 4.88 0.94
N VAL A 459 9.89 4.59 1.13
CA VAL A 459 10.92 5.62 1.32
C VAL A 459 11.06 6.47 0.06
N ASP A 460 11.13 7.80 0.21
CA ASP A 460 11.13 8.76 -0.90
C ASP A 460 12.46 8.83 -1.63
N ASN A 461 13.56 8.59 -0.91
CA ASN A 461 14.91 8.69 -1.46
C ASN A 461 15.86 7.67 -0.81
N ILE A 462 16.69 7.01 -1.62
CA ILE A 462 17.76 6.11 -1.19
C ILE A 462 19.10 6.80 -1.42
N ILE A 463 19.82 7.07 -0.34
CA ILE A 463 21.17 7.60 -0.37
C ILE A 463 22.14 6.41 -0.32
N THR A 464 22.99 6.27 -1.35
CA THR A 464 23.83 5.09 -1.58
C THR A 464 25.19 5.45 -2.18
N ASP A 465 26.22 4.68 -1.84
CA ASP A 465 27.56 4.77 -2.44
C ASP A 465 27.56 4.14 -3.88
N ASP A 466 26.59 3.25 -4.15
CA ASP A 466 26.43 2.55 -5.44
C ASP A 466 25.11 2.90 -6.10
N PRO A 467 25.02 4.04 -6.80
CA PRO A 467 23.79 4.45 -7.47
C PRO A 467 23.39 3.53 -8.63
N VAL A 468 24.33 2.81 -9.24
CA VAL A 468 24.04 1.83 -10.30
C VAL A 468 23.29 0.65 -9.73
N LEU A 469 23.78 0.06 -8.62
CA LEU A 469 23.09 -1.01 -7.91
C LEU A 469 21.70 -0.58 -7.45
N ALA A 470 21.56 0.65 -6.94
CA ALA A 470 20.27 1.17 -6.52
C ALA A 470 19.30 1.27 -7.69
N ARG A 471 19.73 1.81 -8.81
CA ARG A 471 18.95 1.93 -10.03
C ARG A 471 18.52 0.55 -10.55
N GLU A 472 19.47 -0.37 -10.69
CA GLU A 472 19.17 -1.74 -11.12
C GLU A 472 18.16 -2.39 -10.17
N THR A 473 18.32 -2.25 -8.86
CA THR A 473 17.41 -2.84 -7.89
C THR A 473 16.00 -2.24 -7.92
N ILE A 474 15.89 -0.92 -8.07
CA ILE A 474 14.61 -0.22 -8.08
C ILE A 474 13.89 -0.41 -9.42
N TYR A 475 14.61 -0.34 -10.53
CA TYR A 475 14.03 -0.28 -11.88
C TYR A 475 14.12 -1.59 -12.68
N SER A 476 15.05 -2.52 -12.37
CA SER A 476 15.13 -3.84 -13.02
C SER A 476 14.14 -4.83 -12.44
N ARG A 477 12.89 -4.42 -12.23
CA ARG A 477 11.83 -5.39 -11.94
C ARG A 477 11.64 -6.24 -13.18
N ASP A 478 12.28 -7.39 -13.20
CA ASP A 478 12.01 -8.44 -14.17
C ASP A 478 10.49 -8.64 -14.28
N THR A 479 9.96 -8.63 -15.47
CA THR A 479 8.51 -8.74 -15.74
C THR A 479 7.94 -10.01 -15.10
N SER A 480 8.75 -11.06 -14.97
CA SER A 480 8.39 -12.33 -14.32
C SER A 480 8.30 -12.19 -12.79
N GLU A 481 9.23 -11.48 -12.16
CA GLU A 481 9.21 -11.22 -10.70
C GLU A 481 8.08 -10.26 -10.34
N THR A 482 7.80 -9.30 -11.19
CA THR A 482 6.66 -8.40 -11.07
C THR A 482 5.33 -9.16 -11.15
N LEU A 483 5.18 -10.10 -12.10
CA LEU A 483 4.00 -10.96 -12.22
C LEU A 483 3.84 -11.91 -11.02
N VAL A 484 4.93 -12.49 -10.52
CA VAL A 484 4.91 -13.36 -9.33
C VAL A 484 4.58 -12.54 -8.06
N ASN A 485 5.11 -11.34 -7.90
CA ASN A 485 4.78 -10.47 -6.77
C ASN A 485 3.36 -9.91 -6.87
N MET A 486 2.87 -9.63 -8.08
CA MET A 486 1.47 -9.30 -8.34
C MET A 486 0.55 -10.48 -8.00
N ALA A 487 0.91 -11.69 -8.41
CA ALA A 487 0.17 -12.90 -8.04
C ALA A 487 0.20 -13.13 -6.52
N LYS A 488 1.36 -13.04 -5.88
CA LYS A 488 1.47 -13.13 -4.41
C LYS A 488 0.66 -12.05 -3.70
N TYR A 489 0.64 -10.81 -4.20
CA TYR A 489 -0.16 -9.73 -3.64
C TYR A 489 -1.66 -10.00 -3.79
N VAL A 490 -2.09 -10.57 -4.92
CA VAL A 490 -3.50 -10.94 -5.17
C VAL A 490 -3.94 -12.15 -4.34
N PHE A 491 -3.05 -13.14 -4.13
CA PHE A 491 -3.39 -14.40 -3.46
C PHE A 491 -3.00 -14.47 -1.98
N ASN A 492 -2.10 -13.61 -1.49
CA ASN A 492 -1.67 -13.58 -0.08
C ASN A 492 -2.35 -12.48 0.75
N GLN A 493 -3.29 -11.74 0.19
CA GLN A 493 -4.12 -10.78 0.91
C GLN A 493 -5.55 -11.37 1.03
#